data_b03ed83e4a3c66fce518157868e46a28
#
_entry.id   b03ed83e4a3c66fce518157868e46a28
#
_cell.length_a   1.000
_cell.length_b   1.000
_cell.length_c   1.000
_cell.angle_alpha   90.00
_cell.angle_beta   90.00
_cell.angle_gamma   90.00
#
_symmetry.space_group_name_H-M   'P 1'
#
loop_
_entity.id
_entity.type
_entity.pdbx_description
1 polymer ?
#
loop_
_entity_poly.entity_id
_entity_poly.type
_entity_poly.pdbx_seq_one_letter_code
_entity_poly.pdbx_strand_id
1 'polypeptide(L)'
;MEYTFAQYQESAQALRDRLGAFRPRCLLILGSGLGSLGNEVESPIAVPYEDVPHMKRSTAPDHAGRFVFGRLAGQDVAVMQGRLHTYEGWSFEDVSYPVRVLRLLGAETLVVTNAAGAVNTAFSAGDIMLITDHIKLFGVSPFAAPIWRSSAPGSRT
;
A
#
# COMPACT_ATOMS: atom_id res chain seq x y z
N MET A 1 -8.59 -15.64 -6.97
CA MET A 1 -8.04 -15.69 -8.36
C MET A 1 -6.66 -15.07 -8.30
N GLU A 2 -5.63 -15.79 -8.73
CA GLU A 2 -4.26 -15.31 -8.67
C GLU A 2 -4.01 -14.30 -9.78
N TYR A 3 -3.46 -13.12 -9.44
CA TYR A 3 -3.05 -12.13 -10.43
C TYR A 3 -1.79 -12.58 -11.17
N THR A 4 -1.75 -12.35 -12.46
CA THR A 4 -0.56 -12.59 -13.28
C THR A 4 0.44 -11.44 -13.13
N PHE A 5 1.71 -11.71 -13.43
CA PHE A 5 2.72 -10.64 -13.43
C PHE A 5 2.40 -9.54 -14.46
N ALA A 6 1.82 -9.91 -15.61
CA ALA A 6 1.39 -8.96 -16.62
C ALA A 6 0.37 -7.94 -16.07
N GLN A 7 -0.59 -8.38 -15.26
CA GLN A 7 -1.58 -7.49 -14.64
C GLN A 7 -0.93 -6.49 -13.68
N TYR A 8 0.07 -6.91 -12.89
CA TYR A 8 0.85 -5.97 -12.06
C TYR A 8 1.61 -4.95 -12.92
N GLN A 9 2.19 -5.40 -14.05
CA GLN A 9 2.90 -4.52 -14.97
C GLN A 9 1.96 -3.51 -15.65
N GLU A 10 0.77 -3.92 -16.07
CA GLU A 10 -0.24 -3.04 -16.64
C GLU A 10 -0.65 -1.94 -15.67
N SER A 11 -0.95 -2.29 -14.40
CA SER A 11 -1.27 -1.31 -13.36
C SER A 11 -0.09 -0.37 -13.08
N ALA A 12 1.12 -0.91 -12.99
CA ALA A 12 2.31 -0.09 -12.77
C ALA A 12 2.59 0.85 -13.96
N GLN A 13 2.33 0.41 -15.19
CA GLN A 13 2.48 1.25 -16.38
C GLN A 13 1.44 2.38 -16.40
N ALA A 14 0.18 2.10 -16.13
CA ALA A 14 -0.87 3.10 -16.04
C ALA A 14 -0.53 4.20 -15.00
N LEU A 15 0.06 3.80 -13.88
CA LEU A 15 0.54 4.77 -12.88
C LEU A 15 1.76 5.55 -13.39
N ARG A 16 2.76 4.91 -14.04
CA ARG A 16 3.92 5.59 -14.61
C ARG A 16 3.53 6.68 -15.60
N ASP A 17 2.54 6.39 -16.44
CA ASP A 17 2.06 7.35 -17.46
C ASP A 17 1.48 8.62 -16.83
N ARG A 18 0.86 8.50 -15.64
CA ARG A 18 0.35 9.64 -14.89
C ARG A 18 1.41 10.35 -14.05
N LEU A 19 2.41 9.63 -13.57
CA LEU A 19 3.45 10.15 -12.70
C LEU A 19 4.63 10.77 -13.45
N GLY A 20 4.79 10.49 -14.73
CA GLY A 20 5.93 10.94 -15.51
C GLY A 20 7.26 10.46 -14.91
N ALA A 21 8.13 11.39 -14.56
CA ALA A 21 9.43 11.09 -13.96
C ALA A 21 9.38 10.78 -12.45
N PHE A 22 8.26 11.05 -11.77
CA PHE A 22 8.15 10.83 -10.33
C PHE A 22 8.23 9.33 -9.99
N ARG A 23 9.01 9.00 -8.96
CA ARG A 23 9.16 7.62 -8.46
C ARG A 23 9.09 7.62 -6.94
N PRO A 24 8.04 7.02 -6.35
CA PRO A 24 7.93 6.92 -4.89
C PRO A 24 8.98 5.98 -4.35
N ARG A 25 9.64 6.36 -3.26
CA ARG A 25 10.56 5.50 -2.52
C ARG A 25 9.89 4.85 -1.31
N CYS A 26 8.88 5.50 -0.77
CA CYS A 26 8.15 5.01 0.39
C CYS A 26 6.67 4.87 0.06
N LEU A 27 6.07 3.75 0.45
CA LEU A 27 4.63 3.51 0.45
C LEU A 27 4.10 3.64 1.86
N LEU A 28 3.13 4.54 2.07
CA LEU A 28 2.38 4.68 3.32
C LEU A 28 0.97 4.14 3.14
N ILE A 29 0.58 3.16 3.94
CA ILE A 29 -0.80 2.68 4.03
C ILE A 29 -1.42 3.28 5.28
N LEU A 30 -2.28 4.27 5.09
CA LEU A 30 -2.93 4.98 6.19
C LEU A 30 -4.12 4.18 6.71
N GLY A 31 -4.12 3.93 8.02
CA GLY A 31 -5.22 3.34 8.75
C GLY A 31 -6.17 4.37 9.32
N SER A 32 -7.15 3.90 10.11
CA SER A 32 -8.16 4.72 10.76
C SER A 32 -7.53 5.86 11.58
N GLY A 33 -8.07 7.05 11.42
CA GLY A 33 -7.62 8.26 12.10
C GLY A 33 -6.45 8.99 11.44
N LEU A 34 -5.72 8.37 10.48
CA LEU A 34 -4.56 8.98 9.82
C LEU A 34 -4.81 9.37 8.36
N GLY A 35 -6.04 9.22 7.85
CA GLY A 35 -6.37 9.53 6.44
C GLY A 35 -6.04 10.97 6.03
N SER A 36 -6.14 11.93 6.97
CA SER A 36 -5.82 13.34 6.73
C SER A 36 -4.35 13.58 6.38
N LEU A 37 -3.43 12.72 6.81
CA LEU A 37 -2.00 12.85 6.48
C LEU A 37 -1.75 12.84 4.96
N GLY A 38 -2.61 12.18 4.19
CA GLY A 38 -2.53 12.23 2.73
C GLY A 38 -2.79 13.62 2.13
N ASN A 39 -3.41 14.54 2.89
CA ASN A 39 -3.65 15.91 2.46
C ASN A 39 -2.42 16.83 2.69
N GLU A 40 -1.46 16.36 3.49
CA GLU A 40 -0.19 17.06 3.76
C GLU A 40 0.87 16.77 2.69
N VAL A 41 0.57 15.94 1.69
CA VAL A 41 1.48 15.64 0.60
C VAL A 41 1.65 16.88 -0.28
N GLU A 42 2.88 17.31 -0.46
CA GLU A 42 3.25 18.45 -1.30
C GLU A 42 3.23 18.06 -2.78
N SER A 43 2.75 18.98 -3.63
CA SER A 43 2.61 18.78 -5.08
C SER A 43 1.91 17.46 -5.44
N PRO A 44 0.71 17.19 -4.88
CA PRO A 44 0.08 15.90 -4.93
C PRO A 44 -0.41 15.54 -6.35
N ILE A 45 -0.14 14.30 -6.76
CA ILE A 45 -0.79 13.65 -7.89
C ILE A 45 -1.73 12.60 -7.32
N ALA A 46 -3.04 12.87 -7.36
CA ALA A 46 -4.05 11.94 -6.87
C ALA A 46 -4.54 11.04 -8.00
N VAL A 47 -4.58 9.73 -7.75
CA VAL A 47 -5.05 8.72 -8.70
C VAL A 47 -6.07 7.82 -8.01
N PRO A 48 -7.37 7.91 -8.38
CA PRO A 48 -8.39 7.00 -7.89
C PRO A 48 -8.04 5.53 -8.18
N TYR A 49 -8.38 4.62 -7.28
CA TYR A 49 -8.12 3.19 -7.51
C TYR A 49 -8.83 2.66 -8.74
N GLU A 50 -10.02 3.18 -9.04
CA GLU A 50 -10.80 2.80 -10.22
C GLU A 50 -10.14 3.15 -11.56
N ASP A 51 -9.22 4.11 -11.54
CA ASP A 51 -8.46 4.52 -12.72
C ASP A 51 -7.20 3.65 -12.95
N VAL A 52 -6.93 2.72 -12.04
CA VAL A 52 -5.78 1.82 -12.14
C VAL A 52 -6.29 0.42 -12.53
N PRO A 53 -5.84 -0.14 -13.66
CA PRO A 53 -6.27 -1.47 -14.09
C PRO A 53 -6.12 -2.50 -12.95
N HIS A 54 -7.05 -3.43 -12.87
CA HIS A 54 -7.09 -4.55 -11.92
C HIS A 54 -7.21 -4.16 -10.43
N MET A 55 -7.11 -2.89 -10.08
CA MET A 55 -7.35 -2.44 -8.70
C MET A 55 -8.81 -2.63 -8.30
N LYS A 56 -9.00 -3.01 -7.04
CA LYS A 56 -10.33 -3.09 -6.42
C LYS A 56 -10.68 -1.79 -5.71
N ARG A 57 -11.98 -1.53 -5.58
CA ARG A 57 -12.48 -0.37 -4.84
C ARG A 57 -12.68 -0.76 -3.37
N SER A 58 -12.24 0.09 -2.46
CA SER A 58 -12.65 -0.02 -1.06
C SER A 58 -14.11 0.37 -0.92
N THR A 59 -14.86 -0.42 -0.18
CA THR A 59 -16.27 -0.15 0.17
C THR A 59 -16.42 0.34 1.60
N ALA A 60 -15.29 0.41 2.34
CA ALA A 60 -15.31 0.88 3.71
C ALA A 60 -15.63 2.38 3.77
N PRO A 61 -16.52 2.79 4.70
CA PRO A 61 -16.77 4.21 4.96
C PRO A 61 -15.45 4.95 5.27
N ASP A 62 -15.37 6.22 4.93
CA ASP A 62 -14.23 7.11 5.18
C ASP A 62 -12.94 6.78 4.39
N HIS A 63 -12.98 5.82 3.48
CA HIS A 63 -11.87 5.54 2.57
C HIS A 63 -12.00 6.36 1.29
N ALA A 64 -11.04 7.27 1.05
CA ALA A 64 -11.03 8.05 -0.19
C ALA A 64 -10.78 7.20 -1.44
N GLY A 65 -10.24 5.97 -1.28
CA GLY A 65 -10.06 5.02 -2.36
C GLY A 65 -9.10 5.49 -3.45
N ARG A 66 -8.01 6.13 -3.07
CA ARG A 66 -7.04 6.70 -4.03
C ARG A 66 -5.59 6.58 -3.55
N PHE A 67 -4.69 6.62 -4.50
CA PHE A 67 -3.29 6.93 -4.26
C PHE A 67 -3.07 8.44 -4.27
N VAL A 68 -2.17 8.93 -3.43
CA VAL A 68 -1.64 10.29 -3.48
C VAL A 68 -0.12 10.19 -3.56
N PHE A 69 0.45 10.66 -4.64
CA PHE A 69 1.88 10.68 -4.88
C PHE A 69 2.40 12.10 -4.72
N GLY A 70 3.58 12.26 -4.15
CA GLY A 70 4.22 13.57 -3.97
C GLY A 70 5.28 13.52 -2.88
N ARG A 71 5.57 14.65 -2.26
CA ARG A 71 6.56 14.73 -1.18
C ARG A 71 5.88 14.87 0.18
N LEU A 72 6.38 14.14 1.16
CA LEU A 72 5.96 14.26 2.55
C LEU A 72 7.21 14.20 3.42
N ALA A 73 7.40 15.21 4.26
CA ALA A 73 8.59 15.36 5.10
C ALA A 73 9.91 15.18 4.30
N GLY A 74 9.96 15.75 3.09
CA GLY A 74 11.13 15.68 2.22
C GLY A 74 11.37 14.35 1.50
N GLN A 75 10.49 13.36 1.66
CA GLN A 75 10.58 12.05 1.00
C GLN A 75 9.57 11.93 -0.13
N ASP A 76 9.95 11.24 -1.22
CA ASP A 76 9.04 10.92 -2.31
C ASP A 76 8.17 9.73 -1.90
N VAL A 77 6.88 9.96 -1.75
CA VAL A 77 5.95 8.99 -1.18
C VAL A 77 4.82 8.62 -2.14
N ALA A 78 4.31 7.41 -1.98
CA ALA A 78 2.98 7.00 -2.41
C ALA A 78 2.14 6.78 -1.16
N VAL A 79 1.05 7.48 -1.01
CA VAL A 79 0.13 7.35 0.11
C VAL A 79 -1.14 6.64 -0.35
N MET A 80 -1.53 5.58 0.32
CA MET A 80 -2.83 4.96 0.18
C MET A 80 -3.81 5.62 1.14
N GLN A 81 -4.71 6.45 0.62
CA GLN A 81 -5.83 6.99 1.40
C GLN A 81 -7.02 6.03 1.33
N GLY A 82 -7.04 5.11 2.28
CA GLY A 82 -7.92 3.96 2.33
C GLY A 82 -7.25 2.70 1.78
N ARG A 83 -7.69 1.55 2.29
CA ARG A 83 -7.18 0.23 1.89
C ARG A 83 -8.32 -0.76 1.80
N LEU A 84 -8.07 -1.86 1.10
CA LEU A 84 -8.99 -3.00 1.07
C LEU A 84 -8.86 -3.83 2.35
N HIS A 85 -9.94 -4.46 2.77
CA HIS A 85 -9.93 -5.36 3.91
C HIS A 85 -10.61 -6.68 3.56
N THR A 86 -10.16 -7.75 4.17
CA THR A 86 -10.75 -9.08 3.96
C THR A 86 -12.18 -9.18 4.47
N TYR A 87 -12.56 -8.38 5.46
CA TYR A 87 -13.96 -8.34 5.93
C TYR A 87 -14.93 -7.68 4.93
N GLU A 88 -14.42 -6.95 3.92
CA GLU A 88 -15.18 -6.44 2.77
C GLU A 88 -15.44 -7.55 1.72
N GLY A 89 -14.92 -8.76 1.93
CA GLY A 89 -15.01 -9.88 0.99
C GLY A 89 -13.84 -9.99 0.00
N TRP A 90 -12.83 -9.12 0.14
CA TRP A 90 -11.63 -9.16 -0.71
C TRP A 90 -10.68 -10.28 -0.30
N SER A 91 -10.05 -10.91 -1.29
CA SER A 91 -9.01 -11.91 -1.05
C SER A 91 -7.73 -11.26 -0.49
N PHE A 92 -6.84 -12.07 0.08
CA PHE A 92 -5.51 -11.57 0.51
C PHE A 92 -4.68 -11.07 -0.66
N GLU A 93 -4.86 -11.64 -1.85
CA GLU A 93 -4.23 -11.19 -3.08
C GLU A 93 -4.73 -9.80 -3.48
N ASP A 94 -6.04 -9.55 -3.40
CA ASP A 94 -6.63 -8.23 -3.67
C ASP A 94 -6.07 -7.17 -2.70
N VAL A 95 -6.03 -7.49 -1.41
CA VAL A 95 -5.52 -6.59 -0.36
C VAL A 95 -4.04 -6.27 -0.55
N SER A 96 -3.23 -7.23 -0.97
CA SER A 96 -1.79 -7.05 -1.19
C SER A 96 -1.42 -6.54 -2.59
N TYR A 97 -2.38 -6.53 -3.52
CA TYR A 97 -2.17 -6.12 -4.91
C TYR A 97 -1.49 -4.75 -5.05
N PRO A 98 -1.99 -3.67 -4.41
CA PRO A 98 -1.40 -2.35 -4.54
C PRO A 98 0.04 -2.28 -4.05
N VAL A 99 0.41 -3.03 -3.02
CA VAL A 99 1.78 -3.07 -2.52
C VAL A 99 2.75 -3.60 -3.58
N ARG A 100 2.35 -4.66 -4.29
CA ARG A 100 3.16 -5.24 -5.38
C ARG A 100 3.28 -4.29 -6.57
N VAL A 101 2.18 -3.61 -6.94
CA VAL A 101 2.19 -2.58 -8.00
C VAL A 101 3.14 -1.44 -7.66
N LEU A 102 3.06 -0.92 -6.42
CA LEU A 102 3.90 0.19 -5.99
C LEU A 102 5.37 -0.22 -5.81
N ARG A 103 5.65 -1.48 -5.49
CA ARG A 103 7.02 -2.02 -5.55
C ARG A 103 7.60 -1.96 -6.97
N LEU A 104 6.80 -2.25 -7.99
CA LEU A 104 7.22 -2.11 -9.40
C LEU A 104 7.47 -0.66 -9.81
N LEU A 105 6.87 0.31 -9.13
CA LEU A 105 7.12 1.74 -9.34
C LEU A 105 8.40 2.25 -8.68
N GLY A 106 9.02 1.46 -7.79
CA GLY A 106 10.26 1.83 -7.13
C GLY A 106 10.16 1.96 -5.61
N ALA A 107 8.98 1.77 -4.99
CA ALA A 107 8.86 1.81 -3.54
C ALA A 107 9.74 0.74 -2.87
N GLU A 108 10.61 1.18 -1.97
CA GLU A 108 11.57 0.32 -1.25
C GLU A 108 11.17 0.13 0.20
N THR A 109 10.49 1.11 0.77
CA THR A 109 10.02 1.10 2.16
C THR A 109 8.50 1.05 2.20
N LEU A 110 7.96 0.19 3.07
CA LEU A 110 6.54 0.11 3.35
C LEU A 110 6.28 0.50 4.80
N VAL A 111 5.42 1.49 5.01
CA VAL A 111 4.89 1.88 6.33
C VAL A 111 3.41 1.56 6.36
N VAL A 112 3.01 0.72 7.29
CA VAL A 112 1.60 0.35 7.49
C VAL A 112 1.15 0.87 8.84
N THR A 113 0.03 1.56 8.88
CA THR A 113 -0.55 2.08 10.11
C THR A 113 -1.91 1.45 10.40
N ASN A 114 -2.23 1.32 11.67
CA ASN A 114 -3.56 0.90 12.13
C ASN A 114 -3.85 1.51 13.51
N ALA A 115 -5.12 1.71 13.80
CA ALA A 115 -5.56 2.01 15.15
C ALA A 115 -5.71 0.70 15.94
N ALA A 116 -5.39 0.75 17.24
CA ALA A 116 -5.58 -0.37 18.16
C ALA A 116 -5.90 0.14 19.56
N GLY A 117 -6.66 -0.64 20.32
CA GLY A 117 -6.82 -0.42 21.76
C GLY A 117 -5.57 -0.89 22.52
N ALA A 118 -5.09 -0.10 23.47
CA ALA A 118 -3.96 -0.47 24.30
C ALA A 118 -4.42 -1.25 25.54
N VAL A 119 -3.81 -2.41 25.79
CA VAL A 119 -3.96 -3.18 27.02
C VAL A 119 -2.97 -2.69 28.09
N ASN A 120 -1.77 -2.26 27.65
CA ASN A 120 -0.78 -1.69 28.53
C ASN A 120 -1.21 -0.29 29.01
N THR A 121 -1.36 -0.13 30.32
CA THR A 121 -1.82 1.13 30.94
C THR A 121 -0.80 2.27 30.89
N ALA A 122 0.42 2.02 30.43
CA ALA A 122 1.41 3.06 30.20
C ALA A 122 1.12 3.88 28.91
N PHE A 123 0.26 3.36 28.00
CA PHE A 123 -0.15 4.07 26.79
C PHE A 123 -1.42 4.91 27.04
N SER A 124 -1.46 6.06 26.40
CA SER A 124 -2.60 6.96 26.34
C SER A 124 -3.18 7.03 24.94
N ALA A 125 -4.44 7.48 24.83
CA ALA A 125 -5.04 7.74 23.53
C ALA A 125 -4.24 8.79 22.77
N GLY A 126 -3.87 8.50 21.54
CA GLY A 126 -3.04 9.37 20.69
C GLY A 126 -1.55 8.98 20.64
N ASP A 127 -1.12 8.06 21.49
CA ASP A 127 0.26 7.55 21.43
C ASP A 127 0.51 6.79 20.14
N ILE A 128 1.73 6.94 19.61
CA ILE A 128 2.21 6.17 18.45
C ILE A 128 3.17 5.09 18.93
N MET A 129 2.85 3.84 18.62
CA MET A 129 3.67 2.70 18.97
C MET A 129 4.31 2.11 17.70
N LEU A 130 5.63 1.93 17.71
CA LEU A 130 6.33 1.19 16.67
C LEU A 130 6.27 -0.31 16.99
N ILE A 131 5.67 -1.09 16.08
CA ILE A 131 5.66 -2.55 16.17
C ILE A 131 7.04 -3.06 15.75
N THR A 132 7.73 -3.76 16.64
CA THR A 132 9.06 -4.33 16.38
C THR A 132 8.99 -5.79 15.94
N ASP A 133 7.93 -6.51 16.33
CA ASP A 133 7.68 -7.89 15.93
C ASP A 133 6.20 -8.22 16.09
N HIS A 134 5.74 -9.34 15.53
CA HIS A 134 4.36 -9.78 15.62
C HIS A 134 4.25 -11.30 15.53
N ILE A 135 3.19 -11.84 16.16
CA ILE A 135 2.84 -13.26 16.10
C ILE A 135 1.67 -13.41 15.11
N LYS A 136 1.88 -14.18 14.05
CA LYS A 136 0.84 -14.49 13.09
C LYS A 136 0.03 -15.70 13.55
N LEU A 137 -1.21 -15.48 13.98
CA LEU A 137 -2.11 -16.54 14.46
C LEU A 137 -2.98 -17.16 13.35
N PHE A 138 -3.08 -16.53 12.18
CA PHE A 138 -3.95 -16.97 11.09
C PHE A 138 -3.15 -17.61 9.96
N GLY A 139 -3.69 -18.69 9.37
CA GLY A 139 -2.95 -19.60 8.49
C GLY A 139 -2.68 -19.09 7.06
N VAL A 140 -3.45 -18.12 6.54
CA VAL A 140 -3.31 -17.69 5.14
C VAL A 140 -2.27 -16.58 4.99
N SER A 141 -1.43 -16.70 3.96
CA SER A 141 -0.43 -15.69 3.63
C SER A 141 -0.52 -15.31 2.15
N PRO A 142 -0.51 -14.03 1.81
CA PRO A 142 -0.42 -13.60 0.41
C PRO A 142 0.91 -13.97 -0.25
N PHE A 143 1.90 -14.40 0.56
CA PHE A 143 3.19 -14.90 0.09
C PHE A 143 3.20 -16.42 -0.16
N ALA A 144 2.08 -17.12 0.01
CA ALA A 144 1.94 -18.52 -0.36
C ALA A 144 1.87 -18.72 -1.89
N ALA A 145 1.67 -17.64 -2.66
CA ALA A 145 1.75 -17.64 -4.12
C ALA A 145 3.21 -17.67 -4.61
N PRO A 146 3.47 -18.15 -5.83
CA PRO A 146 4.82 -18.18 -6.41
C PRO A 146 5.50 -16.81 -6.33
N ILE A 147 6.72 -16.77 -5.81
CA ILE A 147 7.54 -15.57 -5.87
C ILE A 147 7.97 -15.40 -7.33
N TRP A 148 7.40 -14.41 -8.02
CA TRP A 148 7.87 -14.01 -9.32
C TRP A 148 9.28 -13.42 -9.17
N ARG A 149 10.29 -14.26 -9.38
CA ARG A 149 11.65 -13.76 -9.50
C ARG A 149 11.73 -13.03 -10.83
N SER A 150 11.99 -11.75 -10.81
CA SER A 150 12.44 -11.02 -11.98
C SER A 150 13.65 -11.77 -12.52
N SER A 151 13.54 -12.32 -13.71
CA SER A 151 14.68 -12.86 -14.46
C SER A 151 15.48 -11.70 -15.06
N ALA A 152 15.94 -10.78 -14.24
CA ALA A 152 16.98 -9.87 -14.65
C ALA A 152 18.27 -10.70 -14.76
N PRO A 153 18.94 -10.75 -15.93
CA PRO A 153 20.22 -11.42 -16.04
C PRO A 153 21.22 -10.68 -15.13
N GLY A 154 21.64 -11.31 -14.03
CA GLY A 154 22.71 -10.80 -13.18
C GLY A 154 22.54 -10.90 -11.67
N SER A 155 21.41 -11.27 -11.08
CA SER A 155 21.35 -11.51 -9.65
C SER A 155 21.51 -12.99 -9.31
N ARG A 156 22.76 -13.42 -9.12
CA ARG A 156 23.09 -14.64 -8.39
C ARG A 156 23.12 -14.34 -6.90
N THR A 157 22.58 -15.29 -6.14
CA THR A 157 22.52 -15.56 -4.71
C THR A 157 21.47 -14.81 -3.93
#